data_472541845995da5b80416eb52234e462
#
_entry.id   472541845995da5b80416eb52234e462
#
_cell.length_a   1.000
_cell.length_b   1.000
_cell.length_c   1.000
_cell.angle_alpha   90.00
_cell.angle_beta   90.00
_cell.angle_gamma   90.00
#
_symmetry.space_group_name_H-M   'P 1'
#
loop_
_entity.id
_entity.type
_entity.pdbx_description
1 polymer ?
#
loop_
_entity_poly.entity_id
_entity_poly.type
_entity_poly.pdbx_seq_one_letter_code
_entity_poly.pdbx_strand_id
1 'polypeptide(L)' 'MRFVVMWKRYNQDESAYRPFFETNYIDEAKDFAMRLAFDETTNVYVKDTKRDEIVRDFDAAIYRQ' A
#
# COMPACT_ATOMS: atom_id res chain seq x y z
N MET A 1 -8.54 -5.89 7.43
CA MET A 1 -7.14 -6.02 7.84
C MET A 1 -6.50 -4.64 7.95
N ARG A 2 -5.37 -4.56 8.64
CA ARG A 2 -4.78 -3.27 8.97
C ARG A 2 -4.20 -2.53 7.77
N PHE A 3 -3.47 -3.24 6.91
CA PHE A 3 -2.79 -2.60 5.78
C PHE A 3 -3.48 -2.97 4.48
N VAL A 4 -3.67 -1.97 3.64
CA VAL A 4 -4.29 -2.15 2.32
C VAL A 4 -3.32 -1.60 1.27
N VAL A 5 -2.96 -2.44 0.31
CA VAL A 5 -2.17 -2.01 -0.84
C VAL A 5 -3.14 -1.47 -1.88
N MET A 6 -3.01 -0.19 -2.19
CA MET A 6 -3.86 0.51 -3.16
C MET A 6 -3.10 0.73 -4.44
N TRP A 7 -3.78 0.61 -5.58
CA TRP A 7 -3.14 0.79 -6.88
C TRP A 7 -4.07 1.42 -7.89
N LYS A 8 -3.48 2.05 -8.89
CA LYS A 8 -4.18 2.51 -10.09
C LYS A 8 -3.20 2.51 -11.27
N ARG A 9 -3.72 2.63 -12.47
CA ARG A 9 -2.88 2.90 -13.66
C ARG A 9 -2.39 4.34 -13.61
N TYR A 10 -1.18 4.58 -14.09
CA TYR A 10 -0.56 5.92 -14.04
C TYR A 10 -1.39 6.99 -14.77
N ASN A 11 -2.13 6.60 -15.81
CA ASN A 11 -2.92 7.52 -16.61
C ASN A 11 -4.36 7.69 -16.10
N GLN A 12 -4.71 7.09 -14.97
CA GLN A 12 -6.03 7.22 -14.37
C GLN A 12 -6.04 8.34 -13.33
N ASP A 13 -7.24 8.86 -13.04
CA ASP A 13 -7.45 9.87 -12.02
C ASP A 13 -7.14 9.31 -10.61
N GLU A 14 -6.83 10.19 -9.67
CA GLU A 14 -6.58 9.83 -8.27
C GLU A 14 -7.73 9.02 -7.66
N SER A 15 -8.97 9.31 -8.09
CA SER A 15 -10.14 8.55 -7.63
C SER A 15 -10.17 7.10 -8.10
N ALA A 16 -9.30 6.72 -9.04
CA ALA A 16 -9.24 5.36 -9.56
C ALA A 16 -8.47 4.39 -8.66
N TYR A 17 -7.80 4.87 -7.62
CA TYR A 17 -7.14 3.99 -6.66
C TYR A 17 -8.13 2.98 -6.09
N ARG A 18 -7.72 1.71 -6.08
CA ARG A 18 -8.55 0.61 -5.60
C ARG A 18 -7.72 -0.38 -4.80
N PRO A 19 -8.33 -1.10 -3.85
CA PRO A 19 -7.61 -2.11 -3.08
C PRO A 19 -7.16 -3.26 -3.98
N PHE A 20 -5.95 -3.72 -3.77
CA PHE A 20 -5.40 -4.89 -4.46
C PHE A 20 -5.14 -6.03 -3.48
N PHE A 21 -4.62 -5.72 -2.30
CA PHE A 21 -4.22 -6.72 -1.33
C PHE A 21 -4.36 -6.15 0.07
N GLU A 22 -4.82 -6.98 1.01
CA GLU A 22 -4.95 -6.59 2.41
C GLU A 22 -4.18 -7.58 3.29
N THR A 23 -3.53 -7.07 4.31
CA THR A 23 -2.76 -7.88 5.25
C THR A 23 -2.66 -7.15 6.60
N ASN A 24 -2.39 -7.92 7.67
CA ASN A 24 -2.07 -7.35 8.97
C ASN A 24 -0.57 -7.13 9.17
N TYR A 25 0.26 -7.52 8.20
CA TYR A 25 1.71 -7.50 8.33
C TYR A 25 2.33 -6.48 7.39
N ILE A 26 3.06 -5.52 7.98
CA ILE A 26 3.67 -4.44 7.18
C ILE A 26 4.68 -4.98 6.16
N ASP A 27 5.40 -6.05 6.50
CA ASP A 27 6.38 -6.64 5.59
C ASP A 27 5.73 -7.22 4.34
N GLU A 28 4.57 -7.87 4.49
CA GLU A 28 3.81 -8.38 3.36
C GLU A 28 3.29 -7.24 2.49
N ALA A 29 2.78 -6.19 3.11
CA ALA A 29 2.28 -5.02 2.39
C ALA A 29 3.39 -4.37 1.57
N LYS A 30 4.57 -4.21 2.17
CA LYS A 30 5.75 -3.67 1.49
C LYS A 30 6.14 -4.52 0.28
N ASP A 31 6.22 -5.83 0.47
CA ASP A 31 6.60 -6.76 -0.61
C ASP A 31 5.64 -6.65 -1.80
N PHE A 32 4.35 -6.67 -1.51
CA PHE A 32 3.33 -6.55 -2.55
C PHE A 32 3.39 -5.21 -3.26
N ALA A 33 3.53 -4.13 -2.51
CA ALA A 33 3.62 -2.80 -3.07
C ALA A 33 4.84 -2.67 -3.99
N MET A 34 5.97 -3.21 -3.57
CA MET A 34 7.19 -3.18 -4.39
C MET A 34 7.03 -3.96 -5.68
N ARG A 35 6.38 -5.11 -5.65
CA ARG A 35 6.12 -5.91 -6.85
C ARG A 35 5.24 -5.18 -7.85
N LEU A 36 4.19 -4.54 -7.36
CA LEU A 36 3.31 -3.75 -8.21
C LEU A 36 4.01 -2.50 -8.76
N ALA A 37 4.84 -1.86 -7.94
CA ALA A 37 5.57 -0.66 -8.34
C ALA A 37 6.65 -0.94 -9.39
N PHE A 38 7.03 -2.20 -9.57
CA PHE A 38 7.94 -2.61 -10.64
C PHE A 38 7.37 -2.34 -12.03
N ASP A 39 6.05 -2.36 -12.14
CA ASP A 39 5.37 -2.02 -13.38
C ASP A 39 5.24 -0.49 -13.48
N GLU A 40 5.93 0.11 -14.44
CA GLU A 40 5.94 1.56 -14.65
C GLU A 40 4.56 2.13 -14.99
N THR A 41 3.60 1.28 -15.34
CA THR A 41 2.24 1.71 -15.67
C THR A 41 1.33 1.76 -14.46
N THR A 42 1.84 1.48 -13.25
CA THR A 42 1.03 1.47 -12.03
C THR A 42 1.57 2.45 -11.00
N ASN A 43 0.65 3.06 -10.26
CA ASN A 43 0.95 3.84 -9.07
C ASN A 43 0.41 3.07 -7.87
N VAL A 44 1.20 2.97 -6.81
CA VAL A 44 0.91 2.12 -5.65
C VAL A 44 1.19 2.89 -4.37
N TYR A 45 0.33 2.70 -3.37
CA TYR A 45 0.65 3.10 -2.00
C TYR A 45 0.03 2.11 -1.03
N VAL A 46 0.52 2.12 0.21
CA VAL A 46 -0.03 1.30 1.29
C VAL A 46 -0.71 2.24 2.29
N LYS A 47 -1.95 1.90 2.66
CA LYS A 47 -2.70 2.62 3.66
C LYS A 47 -2.72 1.83 4.97
N ASP A 48 -2.40 2.50 6.08
CA ASP A 48 -2.60 1.97 7.43
C ASP A 48 -4.00 2.38 7.89
N THR A 49 -4.93 1.44 7.91
CA THR A 49 -6.31 1.72 8.26
C THR A 49 -6.49 2.02 9.74
N LYS A 50 -5.58 1.52 10.61
CA LYS A 50 -5.64 1.80 12.04
C LYS A 50 -5.32 3.25 12.34
N ARG A 51 -4.35 3.84 11.63
CA ARG A 51 -3.94 5.23 11.80
C ARG A 51 -4.59 6.17 10.80
N ASP A 52 -5.29 5.62 9.81
CA ASP A 52 -5.93 6.35 8.71
C ASP A 52 -4.93 7.26 7.98
N GLU A 53 -3.76 6.69 7.65
CA GLU A 53 -2.71 7.43 6.95
C GLU A 53 -1.97 6.56 5.95
N ILE A 54 -1.31 7.20 5.00
CA ILE A 54 -0.46 6.51 4.03
C ILE A 54 0.85 6.12 4.70
N VAL A 55 1.26 4.87 4.51
CA VAL A 55 2.52 4.36 5.04
C VAL A 55 3.67 4.94 4.22
N ARG A 56 4.54 5.69 4.88
CA ARG A 56 5.73 6.29 4.25
C ARG A 56 7.02 5.62 4.70
N ASP A 57 7.01 4.99 5.86
CA ASP A 57 8.15 4.27 6.42
C ASP A 57 7.68 2.86 6.80
N PHE A 58 8.35 1.86 6.25
CA PHE A 58 7.97 0.45 6.44
C PHE A 58 8.75 -0.23 7.58
N ASP A 59 9.32 0.53 8.51
CA ASP A 59 9.96 -0.07 9.67
C ASP A 59 8.91 -0.75 10.55
N ALA A 60 9.05 -2.06 10.69
CA ALA A 60 8.09 -2.87 11.46
C ALA A 60 7.95 -2.42 12.91
N ALA A 61 8.98 -1.81 13.49
CA ALA A 61 8.93 -1.32 14.87
C ALA A 61 7.86 -0.26 15.08
N ILE A 62 7.56 0.54 14.04
CA ILE A 62 6.54 1.59 14.10
C ILE A 62 5.14 0.99 14.26
N TYR A 63 4.94 -0.24 13.79
CA TYR A 63 3.61 -0.86 13.68
C TYR A 63 3.36 -1.98 14.66
N ARG A 64 4.18 -2.10 15.71
CA ARG A 64 4.06 -3.16 16.71
C ARG A 64 2.97 -2.91 17.75
N GLN A 65 2.26 -1.85 17.68
CA GLN A 65 1.23 -1.50 18.65
C GLN A 65 -0.14 -2.01 18.23
#